data_5021f1a7b79d572cbb7d7f360e2cca42
#
_entry.id   5021f1a7b79d572cbb7d7f360e2cca42
#
_cell.length_a   1.000
_cell.length_b   1.000
_cell.length_c   1.000
_cell.angle_alpha   90.00
_cell.angle_beta   90.00
_cell.angle_gamma   90.00
#
_symmetry.space_group_name_H-M   'P 1'
#
loop_
_entity.id
_entity.type
_entity.pdbx_description
1 polymer ?
#
loop_
_entity_poly.entity_id
_entity_poly.type
_entity_poly.pdbx_seq_one_letter_code
_entity_poly.pdbx_strand_id
1 'polypeptide(L)'
;MKHASSRAPDLLHGPVFSNMTRFFLPIMLGSLLQQLYSMVDAVVLGRLVGKSALAAVGGSDLAIINLVVGFFVGLASGACVVVSQHYGAGEDGAVRRAVHTAILFSVVIGAVMTALGIGLARPILVLLDPPADTLEDSIVYLQWYFAGMIPSMVYNMGAGILRAVGDSKRPLYFLIVCALANTALDLLFVAGFRLGTAGAAIATSLSQLICAGLVVWTLARIPGACRLQLSELRFDRALLGRMTAIGLPAGLASVMYSAANVIIQKAINLLGTDAAAAWSIFWKLDGIYWPVSNAIGITVMTFTGQNYGARQPERIRKIIRTGLGMHLGFSALFSLTLFLTRYLTVRCFTDDPAVIAEGVTIICMLAFFYPVFCCVEVFSSAMRGCGNSVMPTVLTLFGTCLLRLALLYTVTFPHLSNWTIAICYPATWGATSLLFLIYYRFFRWMPGQKPQT
;
A
#
# COMPACT_ATOMS: atom_id res chain seq x y z
N MET A 1 -32.11 17.47 0.87
CA MET A 1 -30.78 17.63 1.43
C MET A 1 -29.73 17.67 0.31
N LYS A 2 -29.47 18.87 -0.22
CA LYS A 2 -28.53 19.10 -1.34
C LYS A 2 -27.53 20.15 -0.86
N HIS A 3 -26.41 19.72 -0.28
CA HIS A 3 -25.19 20.53 -0.19
C HIS A 3 -23.99 19.57 -0.01
N ALA A 4 -23.78 18.68 -1.00
CA ALA A 4 -22.45 18.13 -1.23
C ALA A 4 -21.70 19.17 -2.07
N SER A 5 -20.53 19.59 -1.62
CA SER A 5 -19.66 20.48 -2.37
C SER A 5 -19.49 19.95 -3.80
N SER A 6 -19.65 20.80 -4.81
CA SER A 6 -19.68 20.49 -6.25
C SER A 6 -18.37 19.89 -6.83
N ARG A 7 -17.52 19.23 -6.04
CA ARG A 7 -16.19 18.75 -6.41
C ARG A 7 -15.93 17.25 -6.20
N ALA A 8 -16.71 16.54 -5.38
CA ALA A 8 -16.52 15.11 -5.16
C ALA A 8 -17.39 14.28 -6.13
N PRO A 9 -16.89 13.17 -6.71
CA PRO A 9 -17.71 12.27 -7.50
C PRO A 9 -18.79 11.62 -6.64
N ASP A 10 -19.99 11.50 -7.17
CA ASP A 10 -21.07 10.78 -6.51
C ASP A 10 -20.84 9.28 -6.66
N LEU A 11 -20.54 8.58 -5.54
CA LEU A 11 -20.24 7.17 -5.54
C LEU A 11 -21.49 6.30 -5.60
N LEU A 12 -22.65 6.86 -5.22
CA LEU A 12 -23.92 6.13 -5.15
C LEU A 12 -24.76 6.23 -6.44
N HIS A 13 -24.54 7.29 -7.25
CA HIS A 13 -25.36 7.57 -8.44
C HIS A 13 -24.47 7.83 -9.66
N GLY A 14 -25.09 7.87 -10.85
CA GLY A 14 -24.43 8.18 -12.12
C GLY A 14 -23.58 7.04 -12.70
N PRO A 15 -22.79 7.31 -13.74
CA PRO A 15 -22.02 6.30 -14.47
C PRO A 15 -20.82 5.80 -13.64
N VAL A 16 -20.80 4.48 -13.40
CA VAL A 16 -19.80 3.85 -12.52
C VAL A 16 -18.39 4.07 -13.05
N PHE A 17 -18.12 3.81 -14.34
CA PHE A 17 -16.79 3.94 -14.93
C PHE A 17 -16.22 5.35 -14.79
N SER A 18 -16.97 6.38 -15.19
CA SER A 18 -16.50 7.77 -15.11
C SER A 18 -16.22 8.21 -13.67
N ASN A 19 -17.11 7.83 -12.73
CA ASN A 19 -16.93 8.18 -11.32
C ASN A 19 -15.75 7.44 -10.70
N MET A 20 -15.57 6.15 -11.00
CA MET A 20 -14.40 5.38 -10.55
C MET A 20 -13.10 5.95 -11.11
N THR A 21 -13.05 6.29 -12.40
CA THR A 21 -11.86 6.88 -13.02
C THR A 21 -11.49 8.23 -12.40
N ARG A 22 -12.49 9.11 -12.18
CA ARG A 22 -12.26 10.42 -11.53
C ARG A 22 -11.78 10.29 -10.08
N PHE A 23 -12.20 9.24 -9.39
CA PHE A 23 -11.77 8.96 -8.02
C PHE A 23 -10.38 8.29 -7.99
N PHE A 24 -10.13 7.38 -8.91
CA PHE A 24 -8.89 6.60 -9.04
C PHE A 24 -7.68 7.48 -9.38
N LEU A 25 -7.82 8.38 -10.37
CA LEU A 25 -6.71 9.18 -10.89
C LEU A 25 -5.93 9.96 -9.80
N PRO A 26 -6.60 10.68 -8.87
CA PRO A 26 -5.87 11.36 -7.79
C PRO A 26 -5.15 10.39 -6.84
N ILE A 27 -5.71 9.21 -6.57
CA ILE A 27 -5.07 8.21 -5.72
C ILE A 27 -3.82 7.66 -6.40
N MET A 28 -3.93 7.29 -7.67
CA MET A 28 -2.81 6.82 -8.48
C MET A 28 -1.68 7.84 -8.54
N LEU A 29 -2.02 9.10 -8.87
CA LEU A 29 -1.02 10.18 -8.93
C LEU A 29 -0.36 10.42 -7.58
N GLY A 30 -1.12 10.35 -6.48
CA GLY A 30 -0.56 10.47 -5.12
C GLY A 30 0.41 9.34 -4.80
N SER A 31 0.08 8.10 -5.15
CA SER A 31 0.95 6.94 -4.92
C SER A 31 2.21 6.98 -5.78
N LEU A 32 2.12 7.41 -7.04
CA LEU A 32 3.28 7.60 -7.89
C LEU A 32 4.17 8.75 -7.40
N LEU A 33 3.58 9.86 -6.95
CA LEU A 33 4.31 10.96 -6.35
C LEU A 33 5.06 10.51 -5.08
N GLN A 34 4.43 9.67 -4.27
CA GLN A 34 5.08 9.08 -3.10
C GLN A 34 6.30 8.24 -3.47
N GLN A 35 6.23 7.48 -4.55
CA GLN A 35 7.36 6.72 -5.06
C GLN A 35 8.49 7.65 -5.56
N LEU A 36 8.13 8.74 -6.23
CA LEU A 36 9.10 9.72 -6.73
C LEU A 36 9.85 10.42 -5.59
N TYR A 37 9.16 10.89 -4.55
CA TYR A 37 9.87 11.56 -3.46
C TYR A 37 10.80 10.58 -2.70
N SER A 38 10.42 9.31 -2.51
CA SER A 38 11.32 8.31 -1.93
C SER A 38 12.59 8.10 -2.77
N MET A 39 12.48 8.22 -4.09
CA MET A 39 13.67 8.21 -4.96
C MET A 39 14.53 9.46 -4.78
N VAL A 40 13.93 10.63 -4.59
CA VAL A 40 14.67 11.89 -4.32
C VAL A 40 15.42 11.79 -3.01
N ASP A 41 14.80 11.28 -1.93
CA ASP A 41 15.45 11.05 -0.64
C ASP A 41 16.69 10.15 -0.80
N ALA A 42 16.56 9.03 -1.54
CA ALA A 42 17.68 8.13 -1.80
C ALA A 42 18.81 8.81 -2.60
N VAL A 43 18.48 9.66 -3.58
CA VAL A 43 19.48 10.42 -4.34
C VAL A 43 20.18 11.47 -3.46
N VAL A 44 19.45 12.18 -2.62
CA VAL A 44 20.01 13.16 -1.68
C VAL A 44 20.97 12.48 -0.72
N LEU A 45 20.56 11.37 -0.09
CA LEU A 45 21.42 10.61 0.82
C LEU A 45 22.65 10.04 0.11
N GLY A 46 22.46 9.41 -1.05
CA GLY A 46 23.58 8.79 -1.77
C GLY A 46 24.63 9.78 -2.27
N ARG A 47 24.21 10.99 -2.69
CA ARG A 47 25.13 12.02 -3.19
C ARG A 47 25.76 12.90 -2.11
N LEU A 48 25.04 13.19 -1.03
CA LEU A 48 25.49 14.16 -0.02
C LEU A 48 26.08 13.50 1.23
N VAL A 49 25.63 12.29 1.58
CA VAL A 49 26.11 11.56 2.78
C VAL A 49 27.06 10.43 2.39
N GLY A 50 26.73 9.67 1.36
CA GLY A 50 27.59 8.63 0.83
C GLY A 50 26.96 7.22 0.80
N LYS A 51 27.80 6.24 0.43
CA LYS A 51 27.35 4.85 0.18
C LYS A 51 26.79 4.16 1.41
N SER A 52 27.40 4.39 2.59
CA SER A 52 26.99 3.80 3.85
C SER A 52 25.57 4.24 4.23
N ALA A 53 25.26 5.54 4.15
CA ALA A 53 23.93 6.08 4.42
C ALA A 53 22.87 5.54 3.45
N LEU A 54 23.20 5.44 2.16
CA LEU A 54 22.29 4.86 1.16
C LEU A 54 22.04 3.37 1.44
N ALA A 55 23.06 2.62 1.84
CA ALA A 55 22.95 1.20 2.19
C ALA A 55 22.12 1.01 3.47
N ALA A 56 22.30 1.87 4.48
CA ALA A 56 21.52 1.86 5.70
C ALA A 56 20.02 2.01 5.39
N VAL A 57 19.64 3.10 4.71
CA VAL A 57 18.23 3.43 4.43
C VAL A 57 17.60 2.49 3.40
N GLY A 58 18.36 2.00 2.41
CA GLY A 58 17.87 1.12 1.35
C GLY A 58 17.89 -0.39 1.69
N GLY A 59 18.54 -0.77 2.79
CA GLY A 59 18.74 -2.15 3.19
C GLY A 59 17.71 -2.67 4.20
N SER A 60 18.21 -3.09 5.38
CA SER A 60 17.39 -3.66 6.47
C SER A 60 16.29 -2.71 6.94
N ASP A 61 16.57 -1.40 6.97
CA ASP A 61 15.63 -0.38 7.41
C ASP A 61 14.40 -0.33 6.54
N LEU A 62 14.56 -0.38 5.21
CA LEU A 62 13.45 -0.38 4.27
C LEU A 62 12.54 -1.61 4.44
N ALA A 63 13.13 -2.78 4.74
CA ALA A 63 12.35 -3.99 4.99
C ALA A 63 11.48 -3.87 6.25
N ILE A 64 12.06 -3.34 7.34
CA ILE A 64 11.33 -3.09 8.61
C ILE A 64 10.22 -2.06 8.39
N ILE A 65 10.53 -0.95 7.73
CA ILE A 65 9.59 0.13 7.44
C ILE A 65 8.41 -0.39 6.60
N ASN A 66 8.68 -1.10 5.51
CA ASN A 66 7.64 -1.64 4.64
C ASN A 66 6.72 -2.64 5.36
N LEU A 67 7.28 -3.48 6.22
CA LEU A 67 6.51 -4.41 7.02
C LEU A 67 5.58 -3.68 7.99
N VAL A 68 6.10 -2.70 8.72
CA VAL A 68 5.36 -1.91 9.71
C VAL A 68 4.31 -1.04 9.00
N VAL A 69 4.69 -0.27 7.99
CA VAL A 69 3.78 0.61 7.24
C VAL A 69 2.69 -0.21 6.55
N GLY A 70 3.05 -1.33 5.90
CA GLY A 70 2.09 -2.22 5.24
C GLY A 70 1.03 -2.77 6.20
N PHE A 71 1.44 -3.17 7.41
CA PHE A 71 0.51 -3.60 8.46
C PHE A 71 -0.50 -2.50 8.82
N PHE A 72 -0.02 -1.26 8.99
CA PHE A 72 -0.88 -0.15 9.42
C PHE A 72 -1.76 0.41 8.30
N VAL A 73 -1.29 0.40 7.07
CA VAL A 73 -2.14 0.71 5.91
C VAL A 73 -3.29 -0.30 5.82
N GLY A 74 -3.00 -1.58 6.05
CA GLY A 74 -4.04 -2.61 6.18
C GLY A 74 -5.02 -2.31 7.31
N LEU A 75 -4.52 -1.96 8.48
CA LEU A 75 -5.36 -1.62 9.64
C LEU A 75 -6.22 -0.38 9.40
N ALA A 76 -5.67 0.67 8.79
CA ALA A 76 -6.40 1.89 8.39
C ALA A 76 -7.50 1.62 7.36
N SER A 77 -7.32 0.59 6.50
CA SER A 77 -8.34 0.20 5.54
C SER A 77 -9.65 -0.24 6.22
N GLY A 78 -9.58 -0.86 7.39
CA GLY A 78 -10.75 -1.23 8.18
C GLY A 78 -11.59 -0.02 8.61
N ALA A 79 -10.94 1.06 9.05
CA ALA A 79 -11.65 2.29 9.37
C ALA A 79 -12.27 2.94 8.13
N CYS A 80 -11.54 2.95 7.00
CA CYS A 80 -12.05 3.44 5.73
C CYS A 80 -13.33 2.69 5.31
N VAL A 81 -13.36 1.37 5.44
CA VAL A 81 -14.53 0.54 5.12
C VAL A 81 -15.71 0.86 6.04
N VAL A 82 -15.50 0.92 7.36
CA VAL A 82 -16.57 1.22 8.32
C VAL A 82 -17.15 2.61 8.08
N VAL A 83 -16.31 3.62 7.87
CA VAL A 83 -16.76 4.98 7.53
C VAL A 83 -17.53 5.01 6.21
N SER A 84 -17.03 4.34 5.15
CA SER A 84 -17.71 4.32 3.85
C SER A 84 -19.08 3.63 3.90
N GLN A 85 -19.21 2.54 4.67
CA GLN A 85 -20.48 1.84 4.84
C GLN A 85 -21.54 2.71 5.54
N HIS A 86 -21.20 3.32 6.68
CA HIS A 86 -22.11 4.21 7.40
C HIS A 86 -22.43 5.49 6.61
N TYR A 87 -21.45 6.02 5.87
CA TYR A 87 -21.68 7.16 4.98
C TYR A 87 -22.64 6.81 3.83
N GLY A 88 -22.45 5.66 3.20
CA GLY A 88 -23.35 5.15 2.18
C GLY A 88 -24.77 4.84 2.70
N ALA A 89 -24.89 4.43 3.96
CA ALA A 89 -26.18 4.21 4.63
C ALA A 89 -26.89 5.51 5.04
N GLY A 90 -26.22 6.68 4.97
CA GLY A 90 -26.77 7.96 5.44
C GLY A 90 -26.83 8.07 6.98
N GLU A 91 -26.04 7.29 7.69
CA GLU A 91 -26.03 7.24 9.16
C GLU A 91 -25.05 8.26 9.75
N ASP A 92 -25.35 9.56 9.64
CA ASP A 92 -24.47 10.67 10.01
C ASP A 92 -23.91 10.55 11.44
N GLY A 93 -24.72 10.11 12.41
CA GLY A 93 -24.28 9.90 13.78
C GLY A 93 -23.24 8.78 13.95
N ALA A 94 -23.36 7.70 13.17
CA ALA A 94 -22.39 6.61 13.17
C ALA A 94 -21.09 7.01 12.44
N VAL A 95 -21.20 7.76 11.34
CA VAL A 95 -20.04 8.34 10.65
C VAL A 95 -19.23 9.23 11.60
N ARG A 96 -19.90 10.13 12.33
CA ARG A 96 -19.25 11.01 13.28
C ARG A 96 -18.48 10.23 14.35
N ARG A 97 -19.12 9.25 15.00
CA ARG A 97 -18.45 8.39 15.99
C ARG A 97 -17.30 7.58 15.37
N ALA A 98 -17.48 7.06 14.15
CA ALA A 98 -16.43 6.32 13.44
C ALA A 98 -15.20 7.18 13.14
N VAL A 99 -15.38 8.42 12.69
CA VAL A 99 -14.28 9.37 12.43
C VAL A 99 -13.50 9.67 13.73
N HIS A 100 -14.18 9.98 14.84
CA HIS A 100 -13.52 10.27 16.11
C HIS A 100 -12.78 9.05 16.66
N THR A 101 -13.41 7.86 16.60
CA THR A 101 -12.78 6.58 17.00
C THR A 101 -11.55 6.28 16.15
N ALA A 102 -11.63 6.46 14.83
CA ALA A 102 -10.52 6.18 13.90
C ALA A 102 -9.31 7.10 14.13
N ILE A 103 -9.54 8.40 14.30
CA ILE A 103 -8.45 9.36 14.57
C ILE A 103 -7.81 9.08 15.93
N LEU A 104 -8.60 8.85 16.97
CA LEU A 104 -8.05 8.52 18.30
C LEU A 104 -7.26 7.19 18.24
N PHE A 105 -7.78 6.20 17.53
CA PHE A 105 -7.11 4.91 17.31
C PHE A 105 -5.77 5.09 16.59
N SER A 106 -5.70 5.96 15.58
CA SER A 106 -4.44 6.24 14.87
C SER A 106 -3.38 6.88 15.77
N VAL A 107 -3.79 7.75 16.69
CA VAL A 107 -2.88 8.37 17.69
C VAL A 107 -2.36 7.33 18.67
N VAL A 108 -3.24 6.48 19.21
CA VAL A 108 -2.84 5.45 20.19
C VAL A 108 -1.92 4.42 19.55
N ILE A 109 -2.28 3.91 18.37
CA ILE A 109 -1.43 2.95 17.64
C ILE A 109 -0.10 3.61 17.23
N GLY A 110 -0.14 4.85 16.74
CA GLY A 110 1.08 5.60 16.43
C GLY A 110 2.00 5.75 17.64
N ALA A 111 1.45 6.05 18.83
CA ALA A 111 2.22 6.16 20.07
C ALA A 111 2.84 4.80 20.48
N VAL A 112 2.07 3.70 20.40
CA VAL A 112 2.58 2.35 20.67
C VAL A 112 3.72 2.01 19.71
N MET A 113 3.57 2.32 18.42
CA MET A 113 4.61 2.05 17.43
C MET A 113 5.84 2.93 17.60
N THR A 114 5.67 4.19 17.96
CA THR A 114 6.79 5.07 18.32
C THR A 114 7.59 4.45 19.47
N ALA A 115 6.92 4.04 20.55
CA ALA A 115 7.58 3.45 21.71
C ALA A 115 8.28 2.12 21.37
N LEU A 116 7.59 1.21 20.67
CA LEU A 116 8.14 -0.07 20.26
C LEU A 116 9.26 0.09 19.22
N GLY A 117 9.05 0.96 18.22
CA GLY A 117 10.03 1.17 17.16
C GLY A 117 11.33 1.77 17.67
N ILE A 118 11.26 2.78 18.54
CA ILE A 118 12.47 3.37 19.16
C ILE A 118 13.15 2.35 20.09
N GLY A 119 12.37 1.66 20.93
CA GLY A 119 12.94 0.70 21.89
C GLY A 119 13.52 -0.57 21.26
N LEU A 120 12.92 -1.04 20.15
CA LEU A 120 13.31 -2.28 19.49
C LEU A 120 14.21 -2.06 18.26
N ALA A 121 14.48 -0.82 17.83
CA ALA A 121 15.32 -0.53 16.67
C ALA A 121 16.69 -1.24 16.76
N ARG A 122 17.40 -1.06 17.86
CA ARG A 122 18.71 -1.67 18.06
C ARG A 122 18.68 -3.22 18.11
N PRO A 123 17.85 -3.88 18.96
CA PRO A 123 17.81 -5.34 19.01
C PRO A 123 17.37 -5.98 17.69
N ILE A 124 16.45 -5.36 16.94
CA ILE A 124 16.02 -5.89 15.64
C ILE A 124 17.15 -5.78 14.61
N LEU A 125 17.82 -4.63 14.54
CA LEU A 125 18.94 -4.45 13.60
C LEU A 125 20.11 -5.36 13.91
N VAL A 126 20.47 -5.53 15.18
CA VAL A 126 21.52 -6.47 15.59
C VAL A 126 21.16 -7.91 15.18
N LEU A 127 19.88 -8.29 15.27
CA LEU A 127 19.42 -9.62 14.82
C LEU A 127 19.49 -9.81 13.30
N LEU A 128 19.36 -8.71 12.53
CA LEU A 128 19.43 -8.74 11.06
C LEU A 128 20.85 -8.68 10.52
N ASP A 129 21.84 -8.46 11.40
CA ASP A 129 23.28 -8.47 11.11
C ASP A 129 23.67 -7.63 9.88
N PRO A 130 23.34 -6.32 9.86
CA PRO A 130 23.74 -5.43 8.78
C PRO A 130 25.27 -5.21 8.83
N PRO A 131 25.89 -4.69 7.75
CA PRO A 131 27.30 -4.33 7.76
C PRO A 131 27.64 -3.42 8.95
N ALA A 132 28.75 -3.70 9.63
CA ALA A 132 29.12 -3.02 10.88
C ALA A 132 29.26 -1.49 10.75
N ASP A 133 29.63 -1.01 9.56
CA ASP A 133 29.75 0.40 9.22
C ASP A 133 28.39 1.12 9.00
N THR A 134 27.28 0.37 8.87
CA THR A 134 25.94 0.92 8.65
C THR A 134 25.03 0.81 9.87
N LEU A 135 25.40 0.00 10.88
CA LEU A 135 24.52 -0.34 11.99
C LEU A 135 24.05 0.90 12.80
N GLU A 136 24.96 1.76 13.20
CA GLU A 136 24.62 2.93 14.02
C GLU A 136 23.81 3.96 13.20
N ASP A 137 24.14 4.16 11.93
CA ASP A 137 23.35 5.01 11.01
C ASP A 137 21.92 4.46 10.84
N SER A 138 21.76 3.16 10.69
CA SER A 138 20.46 2.48 10.62
C SER A 138 19.66 2.65 11.91
N ILE A 139 20.29 2.47 13.09
CA ILE A 139 19.61 2.66 14.37
C ILE A 139 19.08 4.09 14.49
N VAL A 140 19.92 5.08 14.23
CA VAL A 140 19.54 6.49 14.32
C VAL A 140 18.43 6.84 13.32
N TYR A 141 18.54 6.35 12.09
CA TYR A 141 17.52 6.54 11.06
C TYR A 141 16.17 5.96 11.50
N LEU A 142 16.13 4.69 11.92
CA LEU A 142 14.91 4.04 12.38
C LEU A 142 14.29 4.73 13.58
N GLN A 143 15.08 5.15 14.56
CA GLN A 143 14.57 5.83 15.75
C GLN A 143 13.85 7.14 15.39
N TRP A 144 14.46 7.97 14.54
CA TRP A 144 13.84 9.21 14.06
C TRP A 144 12.63 8.95 13.15
N TYR A 145 12.69 7.92 12.31
CA TYR A 145 11.55 7.51 11.50
C TYR A 145 10.36 7.07 12.37
N PHE A 146 10.60 6.25 13.40
CA PHE A 146 9.55 5.82 14.32
C PHE A 146 9.04 6.95 15.21
N ALA A 147 9.82 7.98 15.51
CA ALA A 147 9.33 9.20 16.16
C ALA A 147 8.25 9.89 15.32
N GLY A 148 8.29 9.77 14.00
CA GLY A 148 7.28 10.27 13.06
C GLY A 148 6.04 9.37 12.88
N MET A 149 5.90 8.26 13.61
CA MET A 149 4.79 7.31 13.39
C MET A 149 3.42 7.86 13.77
N ILE A 150 3.31 8.65 14.83
CA ILE A 150 2.03 9.27 15.21
C ILE A 150 1.47 10.12 14.04
N PRO A 151 2.20 11.13 13.53
CA PRO A 151 1.70 11.91 12.40
C PRO A 151 1.47 11.08 11.14
N SER A 152 2.32 10.10 10.85
CA SER A 152 2.12 9.20 9.70
C SER A 152 0.81 8.41 9.80
N MET A 153 0.50 7.86 10.99
CA MET A 153 -0.75 7.14 11.24
C MET A 153 -1.97 8.05 11.14
N VAL A 154 -1.91 9.24 11.72
CA VAL A 154 -2.98 10.24 11.66
C VAL A 154 -3.24 10.67 10.21
N TYR A 155 -2.19 10.90 9.43
CA TYR A 155 -2.33 11.22 8.01
C TYR A 155 -2.99 10.07 7.23
N ASN A 156 -2.48 8.84 7.35
CA ASN A 156 -3.02 7.68 6.62
C ASN A 156 -4.49 7.42 6.97
N MET A 157 -4.84 7.51 8.26
CA MET A 157 -6.21 7.35 8.74
C MET A 157 -7.13 8.46 8.21
N GLY A 158 -6.73 9.72 8.34
CA GLY A 158 -7.51 10.86 7.87
C GLY A 158 -7.66 10.91 6.36
N ALA A 159 -6.61 10.57 5.60
CA ALA A 159 -6.70 10.40 4.14
C ALA A 159 -7.66 9.25 3.77
N GLY A 160 -7.66 8.14 4.53
CA GLY A 160 -8.63 7.06 4.41
C GLY A 160 -10.07 7.53 4.64
N ILE A 161 -10.31 8.33 5.67
CA ILE A 161 -11.64 8.92 5.98
C ILE A 161 -12.09 9.84 4.83
N LEU A 162 -11.22 10.72 4.33
CA LEU A 162 -11.55 11.59 3.19
C LEU A 162 -11.92 10.76 1.93
N ARG A 163 -11.14 9.72 1.64
CA ARG A 163 -11.47 8.78 0.55
C ARG A 163 -12.80 8.07 0.81
N ALA A 164 -13.06 7.63 2.03
CA ALA A 164 -14.31 6.93 2.38
C ALA A 164 -15.58 7.76 2.07
N VAL A 165 -15.49 9.09 2.12
CA VAL A 165 -16.59 10.00 1.78
C VAL A 165 -16.54 10.54 0.34
N GLY A 166 -15.64 10.00 -0.49
CA GLY A 166 -15.55 10.33 -1.92
C GLY A 166 -14.53 11.41 -2.28
N ASP A 167 -13.78 11.95 -1.31
CA ASP A 167 -12.76 12.97 -1.58
C ASP A 167 -11.37 12.33 -1.75
N SER A 168 -10.99 12.05 -2.98
CA SER A 168 -9.65 11.56 -3.32
C SER A 168 -8.66 12.68 -3.69
N LYS A 169 -9.14 13.92 -3.92
CA LYS A 169 -8.29 15.02 -4.39
C LYS A 169 -7.51 15.68 -3.26
N ARG A 170 -8.16 15.93 -2.11
CA ARG A 170 -7.47 16.56 -0.97
C ARG A 170 -6.28 15.75 -0.47
N PRO A 171 -6.37 14.43 -0.28
CA PRO A 171 -5.19 13.60 0.04
C PRO A 171 -4.05 13.75 -0.95
N LEU A 172 -4.32 13.87 -2.27
CA LEU A 172 -3.29 14.14 -3.27
C LEU A 172 -2.60 15.50 -3.04
N TYR A 173 -3.37 16.56 -2.78
CA TYR A 173 -2.78 17.89 -2.51
C TYR A 173 -1.91 17.89 -1.26
N PHE A 174 -2.30 17.16 -0.22
CA PHE A 174 -1.49 17.01 0.98
C PHE A 174 -0.17 16.28 0.69
N LEU A 175 -0.21 15.23 -0.14
CA LEU A 175 1.01 14.54 -0.58
C LEU A 175 1.93 15.43 -1.41
N ILE A 176 1.40 16.29 -2.27
CA ILE A 176 2.22 17.26 -3.02
C ILE A 176 2.93 18.21 -2.05
N VAL A 177 2.21 18.78 -1.08
CA VAL A 177 2.81 19.64 -0.07
C VAL A 177 3.84 18.89 0.76
N CYS A 178 3.53 17.63 1.16
CA CYS A 178 4.42 16.77 1.91
C CYS A 178 5.73 16.50 1.14
N ALA A 179 5.64 16.13 -0.14
CA ALA A 179 6.80 15.83 -0.98
C ALA A 179 7.71 17.06 -1.15
N LEU A 180 7.12 18.23 -1.39
CA LEU A 180 7.88 19.46 -1.50
C LEU A 180 8.55 19.85 -0.17
N ALA A 181 7.81 19.75 0.93
CA ALA A 181 8.34 20.00 2.28
C ALA A 181 9.45 19.02 2.63
N ASN A 182 9.26 17.73 2.35
CA ASN A 182 10.26 16.70 2.61
C ASN A 182 11.55 16.99 1.83
N THR A 183 11.49 17.22 0.51
CA THR A 183 12.67 17.56 -0.29
C THR A 183 13.38 18.83 0.23
N ALA A 184 12.63 19.88 0.61
CA ALA A 184 13.22 21.10 1.17
C ALA A 184 13.91 20.85 2.52
N LEU A 185 13.27 20.05 3.39
CA LEU A 185 13.82 19.67 4.69
C LEU A 185 15.03 18.74 4.57
N ASP A 186 15.03 17.82 3.60
CA ASP A 186 16.20 16.97 3.30
C ASP A 186 17.40 17.84 2.91
N LEU A 187 17.22 18.79 1.98
CA LEU A 187 18.28 19.71 1.61
C LEU A 187 18.75 20.55 2.81
N LEU A 188 17.84 21.01 3.64
CA LEU A 188 18.17 21.79 4.84
C LEU A 188 18.96 20.96 5.87
N PHE A 189 18.46 19.76 6.23
CA PHE A 189 19.06 18.96 7.31
C PHE A 189 20.27 18.16 6.83
N VAL A 190 20.24 17.62 5.62
CA VAL A 190 21.33 16.80 5.10
C VAL A 190 22.43 17.66 4.50
N ALA A 191 22.11 18.63 3.64
CA ALA A 191 23.12 19.49 2.99
C ALA A 191 23.50 20.68 3.88
N GLY A 192 22.52 21.38 4.48
CA GLY A 192 22.76 22.58 5.29
C GLY A 192 23.35 22.27 6.64
N PHE A 193 22.64 21.48 7.46
CA PHE A 193 23.08 21.13 8.83
C PHE A 193 24.00 19.90 8.91
N ARG A 194 24.17 19.16 7.80
CA ARG A 194 25.02 17.96 7.71
C ARG A 194 24.70 16.89 8.74
N LEU A 195 23.40 16.67 9.01
CA LEU A 195 22.94 15.69 9.99
C LEU A 195 22.95 14.24 9.45
N GLY A 196 23.42 14.00 8.22
CA GLY A 196 23.52 12.66 7.64
C GLY A 196 22.17 11.95 7.55
N THR A 197 22.16 10.66 7.91
CA THR A 197 20.96 9.79 7.92
C THR A 197 19.88 10.29 8.88
N ALA A 198 20.27 10.82 10.04
CA ALA A 198 19.33 11.44 10.99
C ALA A 198 18.57 12.60 10.35
N GLY A 199 19.25 13.42 9.53
CA GLY A 199 18.62 14.55 8.84
C GLY A 199 17.48 14.14 7.93
N ALA A 200 17.67 13.08 7.13
CA ALA A 200 16.64 12.55 6.25
C ALA A 200 15.44 11.96 7.02
N ALA A 201 15.70 11.22 8.11
CA ALA A 201 14.63 10.68 8.93
C ALA A 201 13.81 11.77 9.64
N ILE A 202 14.47 12.83 10.13
CA ILE A 202 13.82 14.01 10.72
C ILE A 202 12.98 14.75 9.65
N ALA A 203 13.52 14.94 8.44
CA ALA A 203 12.81 15.57 7.33
C ALA A 203 11.53 14.80 6.97
N THR A 204 11.62 13.47 6.88
CA THR A 204 10.47 12.60 6.65
C THR A 204 9.45 12.73 7.78
N SER A 205 9.86 12.67 9.03
CA SER A 205 8.97 12.78 10.18
C SER A 205 8.26 14.14 10.26
N LEU A 206 8.97 15.23 9.99
CA LEU A 206 8.39 16.58 9.96
C LEU A 206 7.44 16.78 8.77
N SER A 207 7.76 16.24 7.60
CA SER A 207 6.86 16.29 6.44
C SER A 207 5.56 15.52 6.69
N GLN A 208 5.63 14.37 7.39
CA GLN A 208 4.45 13.63 7.83
C GLN A 208 3.64 14.42 8.86
N LEU A 209 4.29 15.19 9.74
CA LEU A 209 3.59 16.08 10.70
C LEU A 209 2.82 17.18 9.97
N ILE A 210 3.40 17.77 8.93
CA ILE A 210 2.71 18.75 8.07
C ILE A 210 1.48 18.12 7.43
N CYS A 211 1.62 16.91 6.84
CA CYS A 211 0.51 16.16 6.26
C CYS A 211 -0.60 15.86 7.27
N ALA A 212 -0.25 15.41 8.47
CA ALA A 212 -1.19 15.15 9.56
C ALA A 212 -1.93 16.42 9.95
N GLY A 213 -1.21 17.55 10.09
CA GLY A 213 -1.79 18.85 10.36
C GLY A 213 -2.82 19.27 9.31
N LEU A 214 -2.49 19.13 8.03
CA LEU A 214 -3.39 19.46 6.92
C LEU A 214 -4.65 18.59 6.92
N VAL A 215 -4.50 17.29 7.17
CA VAL A 215 -5.65 16.36 7.23
C VAL A 215 -6.55 16.67 8.43
N VAL A 216 -5.98 16.87 9.61
CA VAL A 216 -6.75 17.21 10.82
C VAL A 216 -7.45 18.56 10.66
N TRP A 217 -6.74 19.57 10.16
CA TRP A 217 -7.32 20.89 9.87
C TRP A 217 -8.48 20.79 8.88
N THR A 218 -8.35 19.97 7.85
CA THR A 218 -9.41 19.76 6.87
C THR A 218 -10.61 19.07 7.49
N LEU A 219 -10.39 17.99 8.26
CA LEU A 219 -11.47 17.27 8.93
C LEU A 219 -12.17 18.15 9.98
N ALA A 220 -11.45 19.05 10.65
CA ALA A 220 -12.06 20.00 11.61
C ALA A 220 -12.95 21.04 10.92
N ARG A 221 -12.70 21.37 9.66
CA ARG A 221 -13.44 22.42 8.90
C ARG A 221 -14.45 21.87 7.90
N ILE A 222 -14.43 20.59 7.60
CA ILE A 222 -15.38 19.99 6.65
C ILE A 222 -16.80 20.04 7.26
N PRO A 223 -17.81 20.50 6.51
CA PRO A 223 -19.18 20.47 6.98
C PRO A 223 -19.75 19.05 6.95
N GLY A 224 -20.66 18.72 7.86
CA GLY A 224 -21.39 17.45 7.88
C GLY A 224 -20.84 16.42 8.86
N ALA A 225 -21.20 15.15 8.65
CA ALA A 225 -20.97 14.04 9.56
C ALA A 225 -19.48 13.72 9.82
N CYS A 226 -18.60 14.06 8.88
CA CYS A 226 -17.15 13.80 8.99
C CYS A 226 -16.36 14.87 9.75
N ARG A 227 -17.05 15.90 10.29
CA ARG A 227 -16.37 16.97 11.02
C ARG A 227 -15.75 16.43 12.28
N LEU A 228 -14.43 16.60 12.40
CA LEU A 228 -13.66 16.26 13.58
C LEU A 228 -13.80 17.38 14.62
N GLN A 229 -14.20 17.02 15.83
CA GLN A 229 -14.24 17.91 16.99
C GLN A 229 -13.39 17.29 18.10
N LEU A 230 -12.33 17.96 18.52
CA LEU A 230 -11.38 17.42 19.51
C LEU A 230 -12.04 17.11 20.86
N SER A 231 -13.09 17.86 21.22
CA SER A 231 -13.88 17.63 22.43
C SER A 231 -14.72 16.36 22.43
N GLU A 232 -14.93 15.75 21.24
CA GLU A 232 -15.73 14.53 21.07
C GLU A 232 -14.86 13.28 20.82
N LEU A 233 -13.55 13.41 20.91
CA LEU A 233 -12.64 12.28 20.77
C LEU A 233 -12.91 11.25 21.88
N ARG A 234 -13.52 10.14 21.48
CA ARG A 234 -13.79 8.99 22.34
C ARG A 234 -13.84 7.71 21.55
N PHE A 235 -13.50 6.61 22.19
CA PHE A 235 -13.66 5.28 21.59
C PHE A 235 -15.11 4.81 21.63
N ASP A 236 -15.66 4.50 20.46
CA ASP A 236 -16.82 3.64 20.35
C ASP A 236 -16.33 2.20 20.20
N ARG A 237 -16.52 1.38 21.24
CA ARG A 237 -16.00 0.01 21.30
C ARG A 237 -16.53 -0.87 20.17
N ALA A 238 -17.80 -0.70 19.79
CA ALA A 238 -18.41 -1.48 18.73
C ALA A 238 -17.79 -1.14 17.36
N LEU A 239 -17.62 0.16 17.07
CA LEU A 239 -17.01 0.62 15.83
C LEU A 239 -15.52 0.27 15.78
N LEU A 240 -14.78 0.44 16.89
CA LEU A 240 -13.38 0.03 16.98
C LEU A 240 -13.22 -1.47 16.73
N GLY A 241 -14.06 -2.30 17.34
CA GLY A 241 -14.07 -3.75 17.11
C GLY A 241 -14.30 -4.10 15.63
N ARG A 242 -15.25 -3.43 14.95
CA ARG A 242 -15.48 -3.62 13.51
C ARG A 242 -14.30 -3.16 12.65
N MET A 243 -13.71 -2.00 12.95
CA MET A 243 -12.53 -1.49 12.25
C MET A 243 -11.35 -2.46 12.37
N THR A 244 -11.11 -2.97 13.58
CA THR A 244 -10.03 -3.92 13.86
C THR A 244 -10.31 -5.28 13.22
N ALA A 245 -11.54 -5.79 13.28
CA ALA A 245 -11.91 -7.06 12.64
C ALA A 245 -11.74 -7.04 11.12
N ILE A 246 -11.88 -5.88 10.47
CA ILE A 246 -11.64 -5.71 9.03
C ILE A 246 -10.17 -5.42 8.75
N GLY A 247 -9.54 -4.54 9.52
CA GLY A 247 -8.20 -4.03 9.26
C GLY A 247 -7.09 -5.00 9.67
N LEU A 248 -7.24 -5.71 10.79
CA LEU A 248 -6.20 -6.61 11.30
C LEU A 248 -5.87 -7.76 10.33
N PRO A 249 -6.85 -8.49 9.75
CA PRO A 249 -6.54 -9.50 8.75
C PRO A 249 -5.82 -8.91 7.52
N ALA A 250 -6.22 -7.72 7.06
CA ALA A 250 -5.57 -7.05 5.93
C ALA A 250 -4.10 -6.66 6.25
N GLY A 251 -3.85 -6.17 7.46
CA GLY A 251 -2.49 -5.88 7.94
C GLY A 251 -1.62 -7.12 8.03
N LEU A 252 -2.16 -8.21 8.61
CA LEU A 252 -1.44 -9.49 8.69
C LEU A 252 -1.11 -10.06 7.30
N ALA A 253 -2.03 -9.95 6.33
CA ALA A 253 -1.76 -10.35 4.94
C ALA A 253 -0.56 -9.59 4.35
N SER A 254 -0.45 -8.29 4.62
CA SER A 254 0.68 -7.46 4.16
C SER A 254 2.01 -7.92 4.76
N VAL A 255 2.03 -8.23 6.07
CA VAL A 255 3.22 -8.75 6.75
C VAL A 255 3.66 -10.10 6.15
N MET A 256 2.73 -11.00 5.92
CA MET A 256 3.03 -12.33 5.37
C MET A 256 3.51 -12.25 3.92
N TYR A 257 2.94 -11.34 3.14
CA TYR A 257 3.41 -11.07 1.77
C TYR A 257 4.86 -10.55 1.76
N SER A 258 5.18 -9.62 2.67
CA SER A 258 6.54 -9.10 2.82
C SER A 258 7.53 -10.19 3.27
N ALA A 259 7.14 -11.06 4.20
CA ALA A 259 7.96 -12.19 4.64
C ALA A 259 8.24 -13.18 3.49
N ALA A 260 7.24 -13.49 2.65
CA ALA A 260 7.44 -14.34 1.49
C ALA A 260 8.44 -13.73 0.48
N ASN A 261 8.41 -12.41 0.30
CA ASN A 261 9.35 -11.72 -0.59
C ASN A 261 10.80 -11.76 -0.07
N VAL A 262 11.02 -11.74 1.25
CA VAL A 262 12.35 -11.90 1.85
C VAL A 262 12.95 -13.27 1.50
N ILE A 263 12.13 -14.33 1.49
CA ILE A 263 12.62 -15.68 1.13
C ILE A 263 12.94 -15.78 -0.38
N ILE A 264 12.17 -15.10 -1.24
CA ILE A 264 12.51 -14.97 -2.66
C ILE A 264 13.86 -14.25 -2.83
N GLN A 265 14.07 -13.15 -2.10
CA GLN A 265 15.35 -12.43 -2.14
C GLN A 265 16.53 -13.34 -1.80
N LYS A 266 16.36 -14.22 -0.80
CA LYS A 266 17.40 -15.21 -0.47
C LYS A 266 17.68 -16.14 -1.67
N ALA A 267 16.66 -16.63 -2.37
CA ALA A 267 16.84 -17.48 -3.55
C ALA A 267 17.56 -16.71 -4.67
N ILE A 268 17.21 -15.45 -4.91
CA ILE A 268 17.86 -14.59 -5.91
C ILE A 268 19.34 -14.39 -5.59
N ASN A 269 19.66 -14.10 -4.33
CA ASN A 269 21.05 -13.88 -3.91
C ASN A 269 21.94 -15.12 -4.11
N LEU A 270 21.36 -16.32 -4.06
CA LEU A 270 22.09 -17.58 -4.32
C LEU A 270 22.40 -17.80 -5.81
N LEU A 271 21.73 -17.09 -6.74
CA LEU A 271 22.02 -17.16 -8.18
C LEU A 271 23.30 -16.42 -8.59
N GLY A 272 23.83 -15.56 -7.72
CA GLY A 272 25.00 -14.74 -8.00
C GLY A 272 24.69 -13.28 -8.29
N THR A 273 25.75 -12.51 -8.54
CA THR A 273 25.68 -11.02 -8.60
C THR A 273 24.91 -10.51 -9.81
N ASP A 274 25.08 -11.15 -10.97
CA ASP A 274 24.45 -10.70 -12.23
C ASP A 274 22.93 -10.90 -12.18
N ALA A 275 22.49 -12.08 -11.73
CA ALA A 275 21.09 -12.37 -11.50
C ALA A 275 20.48 -11.42 -10.45
N ALA A 276 21.17 -11.20 -9.32
CA ALA A 276 20.70 -10.27 -8.28
C ALA A 276 20.57 -8.84 -8.81
N ALA A 277 21.49 -8.37 -9.64
CA ALA A 277 21.43 -7.08 -10.30
C ALA A 277 20.23 -7.00 -11.25
N ALA A 278 20.02 -8.02 -12.09
CA ALA A 278 18.91 -8.11 -13.03
C ALA A 278 17.54 -8.11 -12.31
N TRP A 279 17.38 -8.87 -11.22
CA TRP A 279 16.17 -8.87 -10.39
C TRP A 279 15.95 -7.52 -9.70
N SER A 280 17.01 -6.85 -9.26
CA SER A 280 16.92 -5.51 -8.67
C SER A 280 16.39 -4.48 -9.67
N ILE A 281 16.80 -4.56 -10.94
CA ILE A 281 16.26 -3.74 -12.03
C ILE A 281 14.78 -4.06 -12.24
N PHE A 282 14.44 -5.35 -12.35
CA PHE A 282 13.05 -5.78 -12.51
C PHE A 282 12.14 -5.25 -11.39
N TRP A 283 12.55 -5.33 -10.12
CA TRP A 283 11.74 -4.81 -9.01
C TRP A 283 11.56 -3.31 -9.00
N LYS A 284 12.52 -2.53 -9.51
CA LYS A 284 12.32 -1.09 -9.69
C LYS A 284 11.24 -0.79 -10.72
N LEU A 285 11.17 -1.59 -11.80
CA LEU A 285 10.11 -1.50 -12.81
C LEU A 285 8.76 -1.97 -12.25
N ASP A 286 8.75 -3.10 -11.56
CA ASP A 286 7.61 -3.68 -10.85
C ASP A 286 7.02 -2.70 -9.82
N GLY A 287 7.87 -1.90 -9.16
CA GLY A 287 7.50 -0.84 -8.23
C GLY A 287 6.62 0.27 -8.84
N ILE A 288 6.49 0.37 -10.16
CA ILE A 288 5.54 1.28 -10.83
C ILE A 288 4.14 0.64 -10.92
N TYR A 289 4.07 -0.69 -11.05
CA TYR A 289 2.81 -1.41 -11.19
C TYR A 289 1.97 -1.41 -9.91
N TRP A 290 2.59 -1.73 -8.76
CA TRP A 290 1.87 -1.96 -7.51
C TRP A 290 1.12 -0.75 -6.95
N PRO A 291 1.66 0.48 -6.98
CA PRO A 291 0.91 1.68 -6.57
C PRO A 291 -0.37 1.90 -7.38
N VAL A 292 -0.33 1.63 -8.69
CA VAL A 292 -1.50 1.79 -9.58
C VAL A 292 -2.53 0.69 -9.32
N SER A 293 -2.08 -0.57 -9.19
CA SER A 293 -2.92 -1.70 -8.81
C SER A 293 -3.66 -1.43 -7.50
N ASN A 294 -2.93 -1.02 -6.46
CA ASN A 294 -3.48 -0.67 -5.14
C ASN A 294 -4.49 0.50 -5.23
N ALA A 295 -4.22 1.52 -6.05
CA ALA A 295 -5.16 2.63 -6.25
C ALA A 295 -6.50 2.17 -6.84
N ILE A 296 -6.48 1.17 -7.76
CA ILE A 296 -7.70 0.52 -8.27
C ILE A 296 -8.40 -0.24 -7.13
N GLY A 297 -7.65 -1.00 -6.33
CA GLY A 297 -8.17 -1.71 -5.17
C GLY A 297 -8.86 -0.79 -4.16
N ILE A 298 -8.21 0.31 -3.76
CA ILE A 298 -8.81 1.33 -2.87
C ILE A 298 -10.09 1.90 -3.47
N THR A 299 -10.10 2.16 -4.79
CA THR A 299 -11.28 2.67 -5.49
C THR A 299 -12.43 1.66 -5.41
N VAL A 300 -12.19 0.40 -5.76
CA VAL A 300 -13.19 -0.67 -5.68
C VAL A 300 -13.70 -0.84 -4.26
N MET A 301 -12.82 -0.88 -3.27
CA MET A 301 -13.16 -1.03 -1.85
C MET A 301 -14.06 0.10 -1.36
N THR A 302 -13.73 1.35 -1.68
CA THR A 302 -14.49 2.53 -1.25
C THR A 302 -15.88 2.58 -1.89
N PHE A 303 -15.95 2.39 -3.22
CA PHE A 303 -17.23 2.35 -3.94
C PHE A 303 -18.10 1.20 -3.45
N THR A 304 -17.52 0.02 -3.26
CA THR A 304 -18.24 -1.14 -2.73
C THR A 304 -18.74 -0.86 -1.31
N GLY A 305 -17.91 -0.28 -0.44
CA GLY A 305 -18.29 0.05 0.94
C GLY A 305 -19.50 0.98 1.01
N GLN A 306 -19.51 2.08 0.25
CA GLN A 306 -20.65 2.99 0.23
C GLN A 306 -21.91 2.33 -0.36
N ASN A 307 -21.78 1.59 -1.47
CA ASN A 307 -22.92 0.92 -2.10
C ASN A 307 -23.45 -0.25 -1.27
N TYR A 308 -22.59 -0.89 -0.48
CA TYR A 308 -23.02 -1.89 0.50
C TYR A 308 -23.85 -1.27 1.62
N GLY A 309 -23.38 -0.14 2.19
CA GLY A 309 -24.16 0.65 3.15
C GLY A 309 -25.51 1.11 2.59
N ALA A 310 -25.54 1.57 1.34
CA ALA A 310 -26.73 1.99 0.64
C ALA A 310 -27.64 0.81 0.17
N ARG A 311 -27.27 -0.45 0.44
CA ARG A 311 -27.99 -1.66 0.04
C ARG A 311 -28.22 -1.78 -1.47
N GLN A 312 -27.21 -1.46 -2.29
CA GLN A 312 -27.26 -1.49 -3.75
C GLN A 312 -26.43 -2.66 -4.35
N PRO A 313 -26.84 -3.93 -4.24
CA PRO A 313 -26.05 -5.07 -4.68
C PRO A 313 -25.77 -5.11 -6.19
N GLU A 314 -26.73 -4.67 -7.01
CA GLU A 314 -26.56 -4.60 -8.47
C GLU A 314 -25.46 -3.62 -8.86
N ARG A 315 -25.36 -2.49 -8.15
CA ARG A 315 -24.31 -1.51 -8.40
C ARG A 315 -22.95 -2.03 -7.95
N ILE A 316 -22.87 -2.80 -6.88
CA ILE A 316 -21.64 -3.49 -6.45
C ILE A 316 -21.14 -4.43 -7.55
N ARG A 317 -22.01 -5.21 -8.19
CA ARG A 317 -21.63 -6.07 -9.32
C ARG A 317 -21.08 -5.27 -10.51
N LYS A 318 -21.67 -4.11 -10.81
CA LYS A 318 -21.15 -3.19 -11.84
C LYS A 318 -19.78 -2.61 -11.46
N ILE A 319 -19.58 -2.25 -10.19
CA ILE A 319 -18.30 -1.76 -9.66
C ILE A 319 -17.22 -2.82 -9.84
N ILE A 320 -17.50 -4.07 -9.47
CA ILE A 320 -16.55 -5.18 -9.64
C ILE A 320 -16.19 -5.38 -11.12
N ARG A 321 -17.18 -5.45 -12.02
CA ARG A 321 -16.93 -5.59 -13.47
C ARG A 321 -16.12 -4.42 -14.03
N THR A 322 -16.44 -3.20 -13.61
CA THR A 322 -15.68 -2.01 -14.01
C THR A 322 -14.26 -2.04 -13.46
N GLY A 323 -14.07 -2.43 -12.19
CA GLY A 323 -12.76 -2.58 -11.56
C GLY A 323 -11.89 -3.63 -12.26
N LEU A 324 -12.49 -4.79 -12.61
CA LEU A 324 -11.81 -5.82 -13.40
C LEU A 324 -11.38 -5.28 -14.76
N GLY A 325 -12.26 -4.56 -15.47
CA GLY A 325 -11.93 -3.93 -16.76
C GLY A 325 -10.82 -2.89 -16.65
N MET A 326 -10.87 -2.02 -15.65
CA MET A 326 -9.83 -1.01 -15.40
C MET A 326 -8.48 -1.67 -15.08
N HIS A 327 -8.48 -2.67 -14.20
CA HIS A 327 -7.26 -3.36 -13.78
C HIS A 327 -6.67 -4.20 -14.93
N LEU A 328 -7.50 -4.92 -15.66
CA LEU A 328 -7.08 -5.71 -16.83
C LEU A 328 -6.49 -4.81 -17.93
N GLY A 329 -7.18 -3.69 -18.23
CA GLY A 329 -6.70 -2.70 -19.21
C GLY A 329 -5.36 -2.08 -18.81
N PHE A 330 -5.21 -1.68 -17.55
CA PHE A 330 -3.95 -1.15 -17.04
C PHE A 330 -2.85 -2.23 -17.08
N SER A 331 -3.13 -3.44 -16.58
CA SER A 331 -2.14 -4.53 -16.54
C SER A 331 -1.71 -4.95 -17.94
N ALA A 332 -2.63 -5.02 -18.91
CA ALA A 332 -2.31 -5.34 -20.29
C ALA A 332 -1.44 -4.25 -20.94
N LEU A 333 -1.76 -2.97 -20.70
CA LEU A 333 -0.97 -1.84 -21.19
C LEU A 333 0.44 -1.85 -20.57
N PHE A 334 0.53 -2.04 -19.25
CA PHE A 334 1.82 -2.12 -18.55
C PHE A 334 2.65 -3.30 -19.07
N SER A 335 2.06 -4.47 -19.18
CA SER A 335 2.68 -5.70 -19.71
C SER A 335 3.24 -5.49 -21.12
N LEU A 336 2.41 -4.92 -22.00
CA LEU A 336 2.81 -4.64 -23.38
C LEU A 336 3.95 -3.61 -23.45
N THR A 337 3.83 -2.52 -22.69
CA THR A 337 4.87 -1.47 -22.64
C THR A 337 6.17 -2.07 -22.12
N LEU A 338 6.15 -2.79 -21.00
CA LEU A 338 7.33 -3.40 -20.41
C LEU A 338 8.00 -4.39 -21.35
N PHE A 339 7.21 -5.22 -22.07
CA PHE A 339 7.71 -6.19 -23.03
C PHE A 339 8.33 -5.50 -24.25
N LEU A 340 7.68 -4.49 -24.83
CA LEU A 340 8.19 -3.77 -26.00
C LEU A 340 9.46 -2.98 -25.67
N THR A 341 9.54 -2.41 -24.49
CA THR A 341 10.68 -1.59 -24.06
C THR A 341 11.75 -2.36 -23.28
N ARG A 342 11.65 -3.66 -23.12
CA ARG A 342 12.49 -4.50 -22.24
C ARG A 342 14.00 -4.26 -22.36
N TYR A 343 14.53 -4.14 -23.57
CA TYR A 343 15.94 -3.86 -23.80
C TYR A 343 16.31 -2.43 -23.40
N LEU A 344 15.48 -1.47 -23.77
CA LEU A 344 15.70 -0.06 -23.45
C LEU A 344 15.64 0.17 -21.94
N THR A 345 14.63 -0.39 -21.27
CA THR A 345 14.45 -0.21 -19.82
C THR A 345 15.59 -0.83 -19.02
N VAL A 346 16.10 -2.01 -19.37
CA VAL A 346 17.24 -2.61 -18.67
C VAL A 346 18.52 -1.81 -18.93
N ARG A 347 18.75 -1.39 -20.18
CA ARG A 347 19.91 -0.54 -20.56
C ARG A 347 19.95 0.82 -19.86
N CYS A 348 18.82 1.37 -19.47
CA CYS A 348 18.82 2.59 -18.67
C CYS A 348 19.50 2.44 -17.29
N PHE A 349 19.68 1.21 -16.81
CA PHE A 349 20.29 0.94 -15.50
C PHE A 349 21.70 0.38 -15.57
N THR A 350 22.08 -0.30 -16.67
CA THR A 350 23.39 -0.94 -16.80
C THR A 350 23.79 -1.13 -18.26
N ASP A 351 25.09 -1.11 -18.51
CA ASP A 351 25.68 -1.46 -19.82
C ASP A 351 26.26 -2.87 -19.83
N ASP A 352 26.20 -3.60 -18.71
CA ASP A 352 26.72 -4.98 -18.61
C ASP A 352 25.88 -5.96 -19.44
N PRO A 353 26.46 -6.62 -20.47
CA PRO A 353 25.71 -7.52 -21.34
C PRO A 353 25.08 -8.72 -20.63
N ALA A 354 25.75 -9.25 -19.58
CA ALA A 354 25.23 -10.39 -18.81
C ALA A 354 23.96 -10.01 -18.03
N VAL A 355 24.01 -8.87 -17.30
CA VAL A 355 22.87 -8.34 -16.56
C VAL A 355 21.74 -7.96 -17.50
N ILE A 356 22.04 -7.39 -18.68
CA ILE A 356 21.02 -7.06 -19.70
C ILE A 356 20.31 -8.33 -20.19
N ALA A 357 21.05 -9.38 -20.53
CA ALA A 357 20.48 -10.64 -21.02
C ALA A 357 19.56 -11.28 -19.97
N GLU A 358 19.98 -11.32 -18.70
CA GLU A 358 19.20 -11.86 -17.60
C GLU A 358 17.96 -11.00 -17.31
N GLY A 359 18.09 -9.67 -17.25
CA GLY A 359 16.98 -8.75 -17.00
C GLY A 359 15.91 -8.81 -18.10
N VAL A 360 16.31 -8.87 -19.37
CA VAL A 360 15.39 -9.06 -20.49
C VAL A 360 14.66 -10.41 -20.38
N THR A 361 15.38 -11.47 -19.98
CA THR A 361 14.79 -12.79 -19.80
C THR A 361 13.74 -12.79 -18.69
N ILE A 362 14.05 -12.20 -17.52
CA ILE A 362 13.11 -12.05 -16.39
C ILE A 362 11.85 -11.28 -16.83
N ILE A 363 12.02 -10.17 -17.55
CA ILE A 363 10.89 -9.39 -18.06
C ILE A 363 10.02 -10.22 -19.00
N CYS A 364 10.62 -10.97 -19.93
CA CYS A 364 9.88 -11.85 -20.86
C CYS A 364 9.07 -12.93 -20.13
N MET A 365 9.60 -13.44 -19.02
CA MET A 365 8.92 -14.46 -18.21
C MET A 365 7.73 -13.91 -17.43
N LEU A 366 7.79 -12.67 -16.97
CA LEU A 366 6.82 -12.13 -15.99
C LEU A 366 5.84 -11.12 -16.59
N ALA A 367 6.22 -10.39 -17.63
CA ALA A 367 5.43 -9.27 -18.13
C ALA A 367 3.99 -9.65 -18.50
N PHE A 368 3.76 -10.81 -19.13
CA PHE A 368 2.44 -11.23 -19.57
C PHE A 368 1.51 -11.76 -18.47
N PHE A 369 2.01 -11.91 -17.24
CA PHE A 369 1.23 -12.48 -16.14
C PHE A 369 0.61 -11.44 -15.20
N TYR A 370 0.94 -10.14 -15.32
CA TYR A 370 0.28 -9.10 -14.53
C TYR A 370 -1.25 -9.08 -14.66
N PRO A 371 -1.84 -9.29 -15.86
CA PRO A 371 -3.31 -9.36 -15.97
C PRO A 371 -3.95 -10.46 -15.13
N VAL A 372 -3.24 -11.54 -14.82
CA VAL A 372 -3.75 -12.63 -13.99
C VAL A 372 -4.03 -12.18 -12.55
N PHE A 373 -3.30 -11.17 -12.04
CA PHE A 373 -3.48 -10.64 -10.69
C PHE A 373 -4.77 -9.81 -10.51
N CYS A 374 -5.44 -9.42 -11.60
CA CYS A 374 -6.62 -8.54 -11.55
C CYS A 374 -7.75 -9.10 -10.65
N CYS A 375 -7.95 -10.42 -10.67
CA CYS A 375 -8.98 -11.05 -9.85
C CYS A 375 -8.63 -10.97 -8.35
N VAL A 376 -7.36 -11.16 -7.99
CA VAL A 376 -6.90 -11.07 -6.60
C VAL A 376 -7.19 -9.67 -6.04
N GLU A 377 -6.75 -8.63 -6.74
CA GLU A 377 -6.90 -7.25 -6.27
C GLU A 377 -8.35 -6.81 -6.19
N VAL A 378 -9.11 -7.02 -7.26
CA VAL A 378 -10.49 -6.50 -7.36
C VAL A 378 -11.44 -7.25 -6.44
N PHE A 379 -11.41 -8.59 -6.41
CA PHE A 379 -12.31 -9.35 -5.54
C PHE A 379 -11.95 -9.18 -4.06
N SER A 380 -10.67 -9.18 -3.69
CA SER A 380 -10.28 -8.95 -2.30
C SER A 380 -10.74 -7.57 -1.81
N SER A 381 -10.56 -6.53 -2.63
CA SER A 381 -10.98 -5.17 -2.33
C SER A 381 -12.50 -5.03 -2.23
N ALA A 382 -13.26 -5.67 -3.13
CA ALA A 382 -14.72 -5.68 -3.07
C ALA A 382 -15.24 -6.39 -1.82
N MET A 383 -14.68 -7.54 -1.48
CA MET A 383 -15.07 -8.30 -0.27
C MET A 383 -14.77 -7.51 1.00
N ARG A 384 -13.58 -6.87 1.08
CA ARG A 384 -13.24 -5.97 2.20
C ARG A 384 -14.21 -4.81 2.29
N GLY A 385 -14.59 -4.19 1.15
CA GLY A 385 -15.58 -3.12 1.09
C GLY A 385 -16.94 -3.54 1.66
N CYS A 386 -17.34 -4.80 1.47
CA CYS A 386 -18.54 -5.39 2.10
C CYS A 386 -18.35 -5.74 3.58
N GLY A 387 -17.15 -5.56 4.15
CA GLY A 387 -16.85 -5.89 5.54
C GLY A 387 -16.33 -7.32 5.75
N ASN A 388 -16.16 -8.11 4.71
CA ASN A 388 -15.56 -9.44 4.77
C ASN A 388 -14.06 -9.35 4.45
N SER A 389 -13.23 -9.23 5.46
CA SER A 389 -11.77 -9.16 5.32
C SER A 389 -11.06 -10.49 5.60
N VAL A 390 -11.70 -11.37 6.37
CA VAL A 390 -11.08 -12.63 6.77
C VAL A 390 -10.89 -13.55 5.56
N MET A 391 -11.93 -13.76 4.75
CA MET A 391 -11.84 -14.66 3.60
C MET A 391 -10.83 -14.21 2.55
N PRO A 392 -10.80 -12.93 2.10
CA PRO A 392 -9.73 -12.46 1.22
C PRO A 392 -8.33 -12.70 1.79
N THR A 393 -8.14 -12.50 3.09
CA THR A 393 -6.86 -12.76 3.76
C THR A 393 -6.50 -14.24 3.70
N VAL A 394 -7.44 -15.13 4.03
CA VAL A 394 -7.23 -16.59 3.98
C VAL A 394 -6.90 -17.05 2.56
N LEU A 395 -7.68 -16.62 1.55
CA LEU A 395 -7.42 -16.98 0.15
C LEU A 395 -6.05 -16.50 -0.34
N THR A 396 -5.67 -15.28 0.02
CA THR A 396 -4.34 -14.72 -0.33
C THR A 396 -3.22 -15.46 0.42
N LEU A 397 -3.42 -15.78 1.70
CA LEU A 397 -2.46 -16.50 2.50
C LEU A 397 -2.16 -17.88 1.89
N PHE A 398 -3.18 -18.67 1.60
CA PHE A 398 -3.01 -19.99 1.02
C PHE A 398 -2.51 -19.92 -0.44
N GLY A 399 -3.14 -19.12 -1.28
CA GLY A 399 -2.84 -19.08 -2.71
C GLY A 399 -1.54 -18.34 -3.05
N THR A 400 -1.22 -17.25 -2.33
CA THR A 400 0.00 -16.48 -2.62
C THR A 400 1.14 -16.82 -1.67
N CYS A 401 0.94 -16.81 -0.35
CA CYS A 401 2.05 -16.94 0.59
C CYS A 401 2.47 -18.40 0.77
N LEU A 402 1.57 -19.27 1.22
CA LEU A 402 1.92 -20.67 1.52
C LEU A 402 2.30 -21.46 0.27
N LEU A 403 1.55 -21.31 -0.84
CA LEU A 403 1.89 -21.95 -2.09
C LEU A 403 3.24 -21.47 -2.62
N ARG A 404 3.54 -20.17 -2.48
CA ARG A 404 4.85 -19.60 -2.88
C ARG A 404 5.99 -20.23 -2.08
N LEU A 405 5.83 -20.33 -0.76
CA LEU A 405 6.81 -21.00 0.11
C LEU A 405 6.99 -22.47 -0.29
N ALA A 406 5.88 -23.18 -0.52
CA ALA A 406 5.94 -24.57 -0.98
C ALA A 406 6.73 -24.68 -2.29
N LEU A 407 6.44 -23.85 -3.30
CA LEU A 407 7.16 -23.86 -4.58
C LEU A 407 8.65 -23.50 -4.39
N LEU A 408 8.98 -22.54 -3.54
CA LEU A 408 10.37 -22.18 -3.27
C LEU A 408 11.14 -23.36 -2.67
N TYR A 409 10.60 -24.07 -1.70
CA TYR A 409 11.30 -25.19 -1.05
C TYR A 409 11.27 -26.48 -1.87
N THR A 410 10.22 -26.74 -2.64
CA THR A 410 10.09 -28.01 -3.39
C THR A 410 10.65 -27.92 -4.82
N VAL A 411 10.64 -26.75 -5.45
CA VAL A 411 11.03 -26.57 -6.86
C VAL A 411 12.25 -25.65 -6.98
N THR A 412 12.20 -24.45 -6.37
CA THR A 412 13.21 -23.42 -6.61
C THR A 412 14.54 -23.75 -5.95
N PHE A 413 14.58 -24.08 -4.66
CA PHE A 413 15.85 -24.39 -3.99
C PHE A 413 16.52 -25.68 -4.51
N PRO A 414 15.81 -26.77 -4.86
CA PRO A 414 16.43 -27.94 -5.47
C PRO A 414 16.93 -27.68 -6.91
N HIS A 415 16.31 -26.78 -7.67
CA HIS A 415 16.64 -26.50 -9.09
C HIS A 415 16.79 -24.99 -9.31
N LEU A 416 17.77 -24.39 -8.60
CA LEU A 416 17.92 -22.95 -8.55
C LEU A 416 18.22 -22.34 -9.93
N SER A 417 17.32 -21.50 -10.41
CA SER A 417 17.43 -20.78 -11.68
C SER A 417 16.50 -19.57 -11.70
N ASN A 418 16.73 -18.61 -12.61
CA ASN A 418 15.79 -17.50 -12.84
C ASN A 418 14.40 -18.00 -13.21
N TRP A 419 14.30 -19.11 -13.96
CA TRP A 419 13.04 -19.74 -14.35
C TRP A 419 12.24 -20.22 -13.15
N THR A 420 12.86 -20.94 -12.22
CA THR A 420 12.18 -21.51 -11.05
C THR A 420 11.76 -20.44 -10.05
N ILE A 421 12.49 -19.33 -9.98
CA ILE A 421 12.09 -18.15 -9.18
C ILE A 421 10.93 -17.43 -9.87
N ALA A 422 11.05 -17.14 -11.18
CA ALA A 422 10.06 -16.39 -11.91
C ALA A 422 8.71 -17.10 -11.95
N ILE A 423 8.66 -18.42 -12.13
CA ILE A 423 7.39 -19.17 -12.23
C ILE A 423 6.59 -19.16 -10.91
N CYS A 424 7.23 -18.90 -9.77
CA CYS A 424 6.53 -18.75 -8.50
C CYS A 424 5.48 -17.63 -8.51
N TYR A 425 5.72 -16.55 -9.28
CA TYR A 425 4.78 -15.42 -9.37
C TYR A 425 3.51 -15.79 -10.14
N PRO A 426 3.57 -16.18 -11.44
CA PRO A 426 2.37 -16.52 -12.17
C PRO A 426 1.63 -17.73 -11.61
N ALA A 427 2.33 -18.74 -11.08
CA ALA A 427 1.71 -19.89 -10.46
C ALA A 427 0.87 -19.50 -9.23
N THR A 428 1.43 -18.66 -8.34
CA THR A 428 0.71 -18.21 -7.15
C THR A 428 -0.38 -17.20 -7.49
N TRP A 429 -0.16 -16.28 -8.43
CA TRP A 429 -1.20 -15.35 -8.89
C TRP A 429 -2.35 -16.08 -9.57
N GLY A 430 -2.05 -17.07 -10.42
CA GLY A 430 -3.06 -17.91 -11.08
C GLY A 430 -3.89 -18.73 -10.09
N ALA A 431 -3.22 -19.41 -9.17
CA ALA A 431 -3.91 -20.19 -8.13
C ALA A 431 -4.79 -19.31 -7.26
N THR A 432 -4.27 -18.16 -6.79
CA THR A 432 -5.04 -17.23 -5.96
C THR A 432 -6.22 -16.64 -6.74
N SER A 433 -6.04 -16.24 -7.99
CA SER A 433 -7.11 -15.74 -8.86
C SER A 433 -8.20 -16.78 -9.05
N LEU A 434 -7.82 -18.03 -9.26
CA LEU A 434 -8.78 -19.14 -9.38
C LEU A 434 -9.56 -19.34 -8.07
N LEU A 435 -8.89 -19.32 -6.93
CA LEU A 435 -9.55 -19.41 -5.62
C LEU A 435 -10.56 -18.26 -5.41
N PHE A 436 -10.20 -17.02 -5.76
CA PHE A 436 -11.12 -15.89 -5.69
C PHE A 436 -12.31 -16.03 -6.65
N LEU A 437 -12.10 -16.52 -7.87
CA LEU A 437 -13.17 -16.76 -8.85
C LEU A 437 -14.13 -17.85 -8.36
N ILE A 438 -13.62 -18.97 -7.84
CA ILE A 438 -14.41 -20.05 -7.25
C ILE A 438 -15.22 -19.50 -6.06
N TYR A 439 -14.55 -18.78 -5.15
CA TYR A 439 -15.24 -18.22 -3.99
C TYR A 439 -16.33 -17.20 -4.39
N TYR A 440 -16.03 -16.32 -5.34
CA TYR A 440 -17.00 -15.35 -5.84
C TYR A 440 -18.20 -16.02 -6.52
N ARG A 441 -18.00 -17.11 -7.26
CA ARG A 441 -19.04 -17.78 -8.04
C ARG A 441 -19.93 -18.70 -7.21
N PHE A 442 -19.35 -19.41 -6.23
CA PHE A 442 -20.04 -20.50 -5.53
C PHE A 442 -20.38 -20.20 -4.07
N PHE A 443 -19.78 -19.18 -3.46
CA PHE A 443 -19.98 -18.88 -2.04
C PHE A 443 -20.66 -17.53 -1.81
N ARG A 444 -21.24 -17.36 -0.61
CA ARG A 444 -21.87 -16.10 -0.18
C ARG A 444 -20.77 -15.12 0.28
N TRP A 445 -20.18 -14.42 -0.64
CA TRP A 445 -19.10 -13.49 -0.34
C TRP A 445 -19.58 -12.12 0.20
N MET A 446 -20.84 -11.76 -0.10
CA MET A 446 -21.48 -10.53 0.38
C MET A 446 -22.40 -10.86 1.56
N PRO A 447 -22.16 -10.36 2.77
CA PRO A 447 -23.05 -10.56 3.90
C PRO A 447 -24.47 -10.07 3.60
N GLY A 448 -25.48 -10.82 4.03
CA GLY A 448 -26.91 -10.48 3.76
C GLY A 448 -27.44 -10.82 2.37
N GLN A 449 -26.67 -11.47 1.52
CA GLN A 449 -27.12 -11.92 0.20
C GLN A 449 -28.06 -13.13 0.31
N LYS A 450 -29.23 -13.09 -0.36
CA LYS A 450 -30.07 -14.26 -0.55
C LYS A 450 -29.37 -15.30 -1.44
N PRO A 451 -29.67 -16.61 -1.31
CA PRO A 451 -29.09 -17.62 -2.18
C PRO A 451 -29.33 -17.24 -3.66
N GLN A 452 -28.33 -17.33 -4.49
CA GLN A 452 -28.54 -17.34 -5.94
C GLN A 452 -29.02 -18.77 -6.24
N THR A 453 -30.33 -18.91 -6.46
CA THR A 453 -30.94 -20.10 -7.05
C THR A 453 -30.57 -20.23 -8.50
#